data_7c1e7d1999376ae4e0db443ef9bb23be
#
_entry.id   7c1e7d1999376ae4e0db443ef9bb23be
#
_cell.length_a   1.000
_cell.length_b   1.000
_cell.length_c   1.000
_cell.angle_alpha   90.00
_cell.angle_beta   90.00
_cell.angle_gamma   90.00
#
_symmetry.space_group_name_H-M   'P 1'
#
loop_
_entity.id
_entity.type
_entity.pdbx_description
1 polymer ?
#
loop_
_entity_poly.entity_id
_entity_poly.type
_entity_poly.pdbx_seq_one_letter_code
_entity_poly.pdbx_strand_id
1 'polypeptide(L)'
;MLRNETLFVLIRKQRCCYTNLENQTALTNIIRDMILNSEINEFDVIIVGGGATGAGTARDCALRGMRVLLVERFDFAAGATGRNHGLLHSGARYAVTDRESAAECIKENMILRKIARHCVEENGGLFISLPEDDLSYQNLFVESCRAAGIDAQVIDPAEARLIEPSVNPAIIGAVKVPDGSIDPFRLTLANVIDAKAHGAKVLVYHEVTALIQEQGRVVGVTVLNHKTRSEERRVGKECRSR
;
A
#
# COMPACT_ATOMS: atom_id res chain seq x y z
N MET A 1 20.27 5.51 8.39
CA MET A 1 19.41 4.91 9.44
C MET A 1 17.98 4.98 8.92
N LEU A 2 17.55 3.94 8.22
CA LEU A 2 16.18 3.82 7.69
C LEU A 2 15.27 3.50 8.88
N ARG A 3 14.41 4.44 9.26
CA ARG A 3 13.34 4.16 10.22
C ARG A 3 12.31 3.30 9.48
N ASN A 4 12.21 2.04 9.89
CA ASN A 4 11.16 1.13 9.44
C ASN A 4 9.80 1.77 9.70
N GLU A 5 9.06 2.08 8.65
CA GLU A 5 7.63 2.40 8.77
C GLU A 5 6.93 1.08 9.13
N THR A 6 6.68 0.87 10.41
CA THR A 6 6.01 -0.34 10.88
C THR A 6 4.52 -0.19 10.60
N LEU A 7 4.02 -0.98 9.66
CA LEU A 7 2.57 -1.10 9.41
C LEU A 7 1.97 -1.98 10.52
N PHE A 8 1.14 -1.39 11.37
CA PHE A 8 0.32 -2.14 12.32
C PHE A 8 -1.08 -2.32 11.74
N VAL A 9 -1.45 -3.57 11.48
CA VAL A 9 -2.81 -3.96 11.12
C VAL A 9 -3.42 -4.70 12.28
N LEU A 10 -4.45 -4.09 12.89
CA LEU A 10 -5.21 -4.71 13.96
C LEU A 10 -6.47 -5.35 13.36
N ILE A 11 -6.48 -6.68 13.22
CA ILE A 11 -7.63 -7.42 12.70
C ILE A 11 -8.41 -8.01 13.86
N ARG A 12 -9.70 -7.75 13.91
CA ARG A 12 -10.60 -8.39 14.86
C ARG A 12 -11.85 -8.93 14.17
N LYS A 13 -12.14 -10.20 14.43
CA LYS A 13 -13.29 -10.91 13.87
C LYS A 13 -14.34 -11.11 14.95
N GLN A 14 -15.56 -10.55 14.81
CA GLN A 14 -16.74 -11.13 15.49
C GLN A 14 -18.09 -10.74 14.93
N ARG A 15 -19.04 -11.73 15.02
CA ARG A 15 -20.48 -11.60 14.78
C ARG A 15 -21.18 -11.06 16.03
N CYS A 16 -22.15 -10.19 15.86
CA CYS A 16 -22.98 -9.65 16.94
C CYS A 16 -24.44 -10.14 16.79
N CYS A 17 -24.99 -10.70 17.87
CA CYS A 17 -26.44 -10.93 18.02
C CYS A 17 -27.04 -9.71 18.70
N TYR A 18 -28.09 -9.14 18.11
CA TYR A 18 -28.93 -8.11 18.75
C TYR A 18 -29.98 -8.74 19.62
N THR A 19 -30.14 -8.25 20.85
CA THR A 19 -31.34 -8.46 21.69
C THR A 19 -32.00 -7.12 21.91
N ASN A 20 -33.35 -7.11 21.70
CA ASN A 20 -34.25 -5.98 21.87
C ASN A 20 -34.30 -5.49 23.32
N LEU A 21 -34.27 -4.19 23.49
CA LEU A 21 -34.74 -3.53 24.72
C LEU A 21 -35.65 -2.37 24.32
N GLU A 22 -36.97 -2.59 24.47
CA GLU A 22 -38.00 -1.57 24.38
C GLU A 22 -38.28 -1.00 25.78
N ASN A 23 -38.56 0.33 25.80
CA ASN A 23 -39.11 1.15 26.87
C ASN A 23 -38.20 1.57 28.03
N GLN A 24 -37.66 2.79 27.92
CA GLN A 24 -37.51 3.73 29.04
C GLN A 24 -37.40 5.18 28.57
N THR A 25 -38.07 6.05 29.31
CA THR A 25 -38.28 7.53 29.32
C THR A 25 -37.29 8.49 28.66
N ALA A 26 -37.69 9.77 28.49
CA ALA A 26 -36.99 10.90 27.81
C ALA A 26 -35.47 11.02 28.12
N LEU A 27 -35.03 10.68 29.34
CA LEU A 27 -33.62 10.66 29.72
C LEU A 27 -32.84 9.57 28.95
N THR A 28 -33.48 8.43 28.71
CA THR A 28 -32.92 7.35 27.89
C THR A 28 -32.82 7.75 26.43
N ASN A 29 -33.74 8.58 25.93
CA ASN A 29 -33.67 9.09 24.57
C ASN A 29 -32.55 10.15 24.42
N ILE A 30 -32.35 11.02 25.43
CA ILE A 30 -31.23 11.96 25.44
C ILE A 30 -29.88 11.22 25.54
N ILE A 31 -29.79 10.20 26.39
CA ILE A 31 -28.61 9.33 26.49
C ILE A 31 -28.44 8.53 25.20
N ARG A 32 -29.51 8.05 24.61
CA ARG A 32 -29.49 7.33 23.32
C ARG A 32 -29.07 8.27 22.18
N ASP A 33 -29.55 9.52 22.15
CA ASP A 33 -29.16 10.52 21.17
C ASP A 33 -27.72 11.02 21.41
N MET A 34 -27.26 11.12 22.66
CA MET A 34 -25.86 11.35 22.98
C MET A 34 -24.97 10.16 22.63
N ILE A 35 -25.44 8.93 22.77
CA ILE A 35 -24.74 7.70 22.37
C ILE A 35 -24.80 7.51 20.84
N LEU A 36 -25.92 7.85 20.19
CA LEU A 36 -26.08 7.80 18.74
C LEU A 36 -25.37 8.94 18.02
N ASN A 37 -25.20 10.10 18.67
CA ASN A 37 -24.40 11.22 18.20
C ASN A 37 -22.93 11.16 18.66
N SER A 38 -22.56 10.31 19.64
CA SER A 38 -21.18 9.88 19.77
C SER A 38 -20.88 9.01 18.56
N GLU A 39 -20.19 9.54 17.58
CA GLU A 39 -19.67 8.76 16.44
C GLU A 39 -19.11 7.46 16.97
N ILE A 40 -19.72 6.33 16.57
CA ILE A 40 -19.25 4.99 16.98
C ILE A 40 -17.81 4.88 16.48
N ASN A 41 -16.86 5.05 17.38
CA ASN A 41 -15.43 4.95 17.11
C ASN A 41 -14.93 3.50 17.19
N GLU A 42 -15.78 2.56 16.78
CA GLU A 42 -15.46 1.14 16.75
C GLU A 42 -15.10 0.69 15.34
N PHE A 43 -13.93 0.09 15.19
CA PHE A 43 -13.41 -0.41 13.93
C PHE A 43 -13.05 -1.88 14.05
N ASP A 44 -13.16 -2.60 12.95
CA ASP A 44 -12.69 -3.99 12.86
C ASP A 44 -11.19 -4.00 12.56
N VAL A 45 -10.70 -2.94 11.88
CA VAL A 45 -9.28 -2.75 11.54
C VAL A 45 -8.89 -1.28 11.71
N ILE A 46 -7.78 -1.03 12.38
CA ILE A 46 -7.13 0.28 12.43
C ILE A 46 -5.78 0.15 11.74
N ILE A 47 -5.54 0.98 10.74
CA ILE A 47 -4.32 1.01 9.92
C ILE A 47 -3.57 2.29 10.24
N VAL A 48 -2.31 2.16 10.60
CA VAL A 48 -1.42 3.28 10.94
C VAL A 48 -0.44 3.51 9.80
N GLY A 49 -0.55 4.66 9.16
CA GLY A 49 0.26 5.08 8.02
C GLY A 49 -0.51 5.10 6.70
N GLY A 50 -0.50 6.25 6.02
CA GLY A 50 -1.20 6.53 4.75
C GLY A 50 -0.29 6.46 3.53
N GLY A 51 0.71 5.58 3.54
CA GLY A 51 1.50 5.23 2.36
C GLY A 51 0.80 4.22 1.45
N ALA A 52 1.46 3.78 0.37
CA ALA A 52 0.90 2.83 -0.60
C ALA A 52 0.39 1.55 0.07
N THR A 53 1.15 0.97 1.01
CA THR A 53 0.79 -0.24 1.73
C THR A 53 -0.46 -0.04 2.60
N GLY A 54 -0.49 1.04 3.41
CA GLY A 54 -1.65 1.31 4.27
C GLY A 54 -2.91 1.65 3.49
N ALA A 55 -2.79 2.43 2.42
CA ALA A 55 -3.90 2.76 1.54
C ALA A 55 -4.46 1.51 0.81
N GLY A 56 -3.58 0.65 0.29
CA GLY A 56 -3.96 -0.61 -0.34
C GLY A 56 -4.65 -1.56 0.65
N THR A 57 -4.10 -1.70 1.87
CA THR A 57 -4.71 -2.50 2.93
C THR A 57 -6.07 -1.95 3.35
N ALA A 58 -6.20 -0.62 3.48
CA ALA A 58 -7.48 0.02 3.81
C ALA A 58 -8.55 -0.26 2.77
N ARG A 59 -8.18 -0.18 1.49
CA ARG A 59 -9.06 -0.51 0.37
C ARG A 59 -9.50 -1.97 0.40
N ASP A 60 -8.56 -2.90 0.52
CA ASP A 60 -8.90 -4.35 0.52
C ASP A 60 -9.79 -4.72 1.70
N CYS A 61 -9.50 -4.23 2.90
CA CYS A 61 -10.34 -4.44 4.08
C CYS A 61 -11.75 -3.83 3.91
N ALA A 62 -11.86 -2.62 3.36
CA ALA A 62 -13.15 -1.96 3.12
C ALA A 62 -13.98 -2.71 2.08
N LEU A 63 -13.37 -3.16 0.97
CA LEU A 63 -14.02 -4.01 -0.03
C LEU A 63 -14.55 -5.33 0.54
N ARG A 64 -13.93 -5.84 1.60
CA ARG A 64 -14.41 -7.02 2.35
C ARG A 64 -15.51 -6.71 3.37
N GLY A 65 -16.00 -5.46 3.43
CA GLY A 65 -17.06 -5.03 4.35
C GLY A 65 -16.59 -4.82 5.78
N MET A 66 -15.30 -4.70 6.04
CA MET A 66 -14.79 -4.38 7.37
C MET A 66 -14.93 -2.88 7.65
N ARG A 67 -15.17 -2.52 8.92
CA ARG A 67 -15.12 -1.12 9.36
C ARG A 67 -13.65 -0.74 9.56
N VAL A 68 -13.15 0.09 8.67
CA VAL A 68 -11.73 0.47 8.60
C VAL A 68 -11.52 1.89 9.08
N LEU A 69 -10.48 2.09 9.88
CA LEU A 69 -9.90 3.40 10.17
C LEU A 69 -8.46 3.43 9.65
N LEU A 70 -8.16 4.37 8.76
CA LEU A 70 -6.79 4.71 8.35
C LEU A 70 -6.38 6.01 9.03
N VAL A 71 -5.25 5.98 9.74
CA VAL A 71 -4.69 7.14 10.45
C VAL A 71 -3.33 7.48 9.87
N GLU A 72 -3.15 8.72 9.40
CA GLU A 72 -1.89 9.25 8.86
C GLU A 72 -1.53 10.56 9.57
N ARG A 73 -0.28 10.64 10.06
CA ARG A 73 0.19 11.80 10.83
C ARG A 73 0.43 13.05 9.98
N PHE A 74 0.70 12.88 8.70
CA PHE A 74 0.93 13.96 7.74
C PHE A 74 -0.12 13.91 6.63
N ASP A 75 0.28 14.18 5.40
CA ASP A 75 -0.50 13.91 4.21
C ASP A 75 -0.17 12.51 3.65
N PHE A 76 -1.00 12.02 2.73
CA PHE A 76 -0.75 10.73 2.10
C PHE A 76 0.59 10.68 1.37
N ALA A 77 1.22 9.52 1.38
CA ALA A 77 2.49 9.27 0.72
C ALA A 77 3.65 10.17 1.18
N ALA A 78 3.56 10.83 2.34
CA ALA A 78 4.61 11.71 2.85
C ALA A 78 5.91 10.99 3.23
N GLY A 79 5.86 9.68 3.47
CA GLY A 79 7.01 8.83 3.82
C GLY A 79 7.75 8.26 2.61
N ALA A 80 8.13 6.98 2.70
CA ALA A 80 8.87 6.24 1.67
C ALA A 80 8.13 6.21 0.33
N THR A 81 6.80 6.13 0.34
CA THR A 81 5.96 6.11 -0.85
C THR A 81 6.17 7.32 -1.75
N GLY A 82 6.29 8.53 -1.20
CA GLY A 82 6.53 9.74 -1.99
C GLY A 82 8.00 10.04 -2.27
N ARG A 83 8.92 9.16 -1.84
CA ARG A 83 10.38 9.34 -1.97
C ARG A 83 11.04 8.24 -2.77
N ASN A 84 10.26 7.42 -3.46
CA ASN A 84 10.76 6.41 -4.38
C ASN A 84 11.03 7.02 -5.77
N HIS A 85 11.64 6.24 -6.65
CA HIS A 85 11.99 6.67 -8.01
C HIS A 85 10.85 6.52 -9.03
N GLY A 86 9.64 6.13 -8.61
CA GLY A 86 8.48 6.01 -9.50
C GLY A 86 8.58 4.86 -10.51
N LEU A 87 9.44 3.87 -10.30
CA LEU A 87 9.55 2.72 -11.17
C LEU A 87 8.65 1.57 -10.71
N LEU A 88 7.76 1.13 -11.57
CA LEU A 88 7.03 -0.13 -11.44
C LEU A 88 7.89 -1.22 -12.11
N HIS A 89 8.87 -1.76 -11.39
CA HIS A 89 9.79 -2.74 -11.93
C HIS A 89 9.15 -4.12 -12.08
N SER A 90 9.60 -4.85 -13.10
CA SER A 90 9.18 -6.24 -13.38
C SER A 90 9.84 -7.27 -12.46
N GLY A 91 10.83 -6.89 -11.68
CA GLY A 91 11.66 -7.80 -10.90
C GLY A 91 12.91 -8.31 -11.64
N ALA A 92 13.15 -7.87 -12.88
CA ALA A 92 14.28 -8.33 -13.68
C ALA A 92 15.63 -8.22 -12.97
N ARG A 93 15.86 -7.16 -12.19
CA ARG A 93 17.08 -6.97 -11.40
C ARG A 93 17.37 -8.09 -10.39
N TYR A 94 16.36 -8.86 -9.99
CA TYR A 94 16.48 -9.97 -9.05
C TYR A 94 16.57 -11.32 -9.74
N ALA A 95 16.27 -11.42 -11.03
CA ALA A 95 16.04 -12.67 -11.74
C ALA A 95 17.17 -13.69 -11.62
N VAL A 96 18.44 -13.24 -11.58
CA VAL A 96 19.62 -14.10 -11.48
C VAL A 96 19.90 -14.53 -10.04
N THR A 97 19.68 -13.63 -9.06
CA THR A 97 20.08 -13.84 -7.66
C THR A 97 18.95 -14.30 -6.76
N ASP A 98 17.71 -13.90 -7.07
CA ASP A 98 16.50 -14.20 -6.29
C ASP A 98 15.30 -14.34 -7.22
N ARG A 99 15.16 -15.55 -7.77
CA ARG A 99 14.10 -15.86 -8.73
C ARG A 99 12.70 -15.77 -8.12
N GLU A 100 12.55 -16.08 -6.85
CA GLU A 100 11.24 -16.03 -6.16
C GLU A 100 10.73 -14.60 -6.08
N SER A 101 11.57 -13.69 -5.57
CA SER A 101 11.26 -12.25 -5.55
C SER A 101 11.00 -11.68 -6.95
N ALA A 102 11.76 -12.12 -7.97
CA ALA A 102 11.53 -11.70 -9.35
C ALA A 102 10.14 -12.13 -9.85
N ALA A 103 9.74 -13.39 -9.58
CA ALA A 103 8.45 -13.92 -9.98
C ALA A 103 7.27 -13.27 -9.24
N GLU A 104 7.45 -12.89 -7.97
CA GLU A 104 6.45 -12.12 -7.23
C GLU A 104 6.32 -10.71 -7.80
N CYS A 105 7.44 -10.02 -8.04
CA CYS A 105 7.43 -8.66 -8.59
C CYS A 105 6.70 -8.58 -9.94
N ILE A 106 6.95 -9.51 -10.87
CA ILE A 106 6.25 -9.47 -12.18
C ILE A 106 4.74 -9.72 -12.03
N LYS A 107 4.32 -10.60 -11.12
CA LYS A 107 2.89 -10.82 -10.84
C LYS A 107 2.22 -9.54 -10.35
N GLU A 108 2.81 -8.87 -9.37
CA GLU A 108 2.29 -7.61 -8.84
C GLU A 108 2.31 -6.48 -9.88
N ASN A 109 3.38 -6.37 -10.69
CA ASN A 109 3.47 -5.44 -11.80
C ASN A 109 2.28 -5.61 -12.75
N MET A 110 2.00 -6.85 -13.18
CA MET A 110 0.89 -7.15 -14.10
C MET A 110 -0.48 -6.88 -13.48
N ILE A 111 -0.65 -7.11 -12.17
CA ILE A 111 -1.87 -6.77 -11.44
C ILE A 111 -2.09 -5.26 -11.45
N LEU A 112 -1.06 -4.48 -11.04
CA LEU A 112 -1.13 -3.02 -10.97
C LEU A 112 -1.41 -2.39 -12.34
N ARG A 113 -0.78 -2.87 -13.41
CA ARG A 113 -1.08 -2.45 -14.79
C ARG A 113 -2.56 -2.63 -15.14
N LYS A 114 -3.20 -3.67 -14.62
CA LYS A 114 -4.60 -3.97 -14.88
C LYS A 114 -5.54 -3.12 -14.02
N ILE A 115 -5.31 -3.07 -12.71
CA ILE A 115 -6.26 -2.45 -11.76
C ILE A 115 -6.01 -0.96 -11.51
N ALA A 116 -4.79 -0.48 -11.74
CA ALA A 116 -4.35 0.90 -11.52
C ALA A 116 -3.77 1.53 -12.81
N ARG A 117 -4.33 1.19 -13.98
CA ARG A 117 -3.86 1.64 -15.28
C ARG A 117 -3.70 3.16 -15.39
N HIS A 118 -4.56 3.92 -14.72
CA HIS A 118 -4.51 5.38 -14.70
C HIS A 118 -3.33 5.96 -13.91
N CYS A 119 -2.59 5.11 -13.16
CA CYS A 119 -1.40 5.48 -12.40
C CYS A 119 -0.10 4.98 -13.04
N VAL A 120 -0.18 4.19 -14.13
CA VAL A 120 0.97 3.49 -14.72
C VAL A 120 1.17 3.92 -16.16
N GLU A 121 2.43 4.19 -16.52
CA GLU A 121 2.87 4.38 -17.89
C GLU A 121 3.73 3.19 -18.32
N GLU A 122 3.33 2.53 -19.42
CA GLU A 122 3.97 1.32 -19.92
C GLU A 122 5.13 1.65 -20.86
N ASN A 123 6.14 2.34 -20.35
CA ASN A 123 7.30 2.81 -21.12
C ASN A 123 8.46 1.80 -21.20
N GLY A 124 8.36 0.66 -20.51
CA GLY A 124 9.40 -0.36 -20.49
C GLY A 124 10.61 0.02 -19.65
N GLY A 125 11.61 -0.86 -19.64
CA GLY A 125 12.91 -0.65 -19.04
C GLY A 125 14.02 -1.25 -19.89
N LEU A 126 15.22 -0.70 -19.81
CA LEU A 126 16.41 -1.17 -20.52
C LEU A 126 17.48 -1.58 -19.52
N PHE A 127 18.00 -2.79 -19.66
CA PHE A 127 19.27 -3.23 -19.10
C PHE A 127 20.31 -3.15 -20.20
N ILE A 128 21.36 -2.38 -19.98
CA ILE A 128 22.40 -2.12 -20.98
C ILE A 128 23.72 -2.75 -20.53
N SER A 129 24.54 -3.17 -21.51
CA SER A 129 25.92 -3.58 -21.31
C SER A 129 26.86 -2.57 -21.94
N LEU A 130 27.90 -2.21 -21.21
CA LEU A 130 28.99 -1.34 -21.66
C LEU A 130 30.20 -2.17 -22.10
N PRO A 131 31.21 -1.60 -22.80
CA PRO A 131 32.36 -2.32 -23.27
C PRO A 131 33.18 -3.05 -22.20
N GLU A 132 33.12 -2.59 -20.95
CA GLU A 132 33.75 -3.18 -19.77
C GLU A 132 32.97 -4.35 -19.17
N ASP A 133 31.70 -4.53 -19.55
CA ASP A 133 30.86 -5.59 -19.04
C ASP A 133 31.07 -6.92 -19.78
N ASP A 134 30.86 -8.03 -19.06
CA ASP A 134 30.85 -9.35 -19.69
C ASP A 134 29.52 -9.59 -20.42
N LEU A 135 29.53 -9.46 -21.74
CA LEU A 135 28.35 -9.65 -22.57
C LEU A 135 27.78 -11.10 -22.47
N SER A 136 28.57 -12.10 -22.06
CA SER A 136 28.08 -13.45 -21.86
C SER A 136 27.02 -13.55 -20.74
N TYR A 137 27.06 -12.61 -19.79
CA TYR A 137 26.06 -12.48 -18.72
C TYR A 137 24.65 -12.18 -19.25
N GLN A 138 24.54 -11.55 -20.42
CA GLN A 138 23.24 -11.22 -21.03
C GLN A 138 22.38 -12.47 -21.25
N ASN A 139 22.96 -13.57 -21.68
CA ASN A 139 22.21 -14.81 -21.89
C ASN A 139 21.68 -15.37 -20.58
N LEU A 140 22.51 -15.44 -19.53
CA LEU A 140 22.10 -15.86 -18.20
C LEU A 140 20.98 -14.97 -17.65
N PHE A 141 21.10 -13.65 -17.82
CA PHE A 141 20.09 -12.69 -17.37
C PHE A 141 18.74 -12.92 -18.06
N VAL A 142 18.73 -13.05 -19.40
CA VAL A 142 17.52 -13.28 -20.18
C VAL A 142 16.85 -14.61 -19.82
N GLU A 143 17.62 -15.68 -19.69
CA GLU A 143 17.11 -17.00 -19.29
C GLU A 143 16.51 -16.95 -17.88
N SER A 144 17.18 -16.29 -16.94
CA SER A 144 16.70 -16.10 -15.56
C SER A 144 15.41 -15.30 -15.53
N CYS A 145 15.32 -14.19 -16.29
CA CYS A 145 14.11 -13.41 -16.43
C CYS A 145 12.93 -14.26 -16.93
N ARG A 146 13.13 -15.00 -18.03
CA ARG A 146 12.10 -15.87 -18.60
C ARG A 146 11.68 -16.97 -17.63
N ALA A 147 12.62 -17.55 -16.91
CA ALA A 147 12.35 -18.54 -15.88
C ALA A 147 11.53 -17.97 -14.69
N ALA A 148 11.61 -16.68 -14.42
CA ALA A 148 10.79 -15.96 -13.44
C ALA A 148 9.44 -15.46 -14.02
N GLY A 149 9.17 -15.65 -15.32
CA GLY A 149 7.97 -15.18 -16.00
C GLY A 149 8.05 -13.75 -16.50
N ILE A 150 9.24 -13.20 -16.62
CA ILE A 150 9.50 -11.84 -17.10
C ILE A 150 9.81 -11.90 -18.61
N ASP A 151 9.08 -11.16 -19.43
CA ASP A 151 9.35 -11.03 -20.87
C ASP A 151 10.59 -10.16 -21.09
N ALA A 152 11.75 -10.81 -21.21
CA ALA A 152 13.03 -10.17 -21.49
C ALA A 152 13.43 -10.39 -22.95
N GLN A 153 13.66 -9.29 -23.67
CA GLN A 153 13.96 -9.29 -25.10
C GLN A 153 15.32 -8.64 -25.35
N VAL A 154 16.24 -9.41 -25.97
CA VAL A 154 17.49 -8.85 -26.46
C VAL A 154 17.18 -7.94 -27.65
N ILE A 155 17.67 -6.72 -27.63
CA ILE A 155 17.54 -5.75 -28.69
C ILE A 155 18.89 -5.24 -29.14
N ASP A 156 18.98 -4.77 -30.36
CA ASP A 156 20.19 -4.16 -30.88
C ASP A 156 20.54 -2.84 -30.16
N PRO A 157 21.83 -2.54 -29.88
CA PRO A 157 22.24 -1.27 -29.31
C PRO A 157 21.74 -0.04 -30.06
N ALA A 158 21.59 -0.11 -31.38
CA ALA A 158 21.03 0.99 -32.16
C ALA A 158 19.53 1.17 -31.88
N GLU A 159 18.77 0.10 -31.72
CA GLU A 159 17.36 0.13 -31.32
C GLU A 159 17.22 0.71 -29.89
N ALA A 160 18.07 0.30 -28.95
CA ALA A 160 18.07 0.84 -27.60
C ALA A 160 18.30 2.38 -27.60
N ARG A 161 19.20 2.88 -28.46
CA ARG A 161 19.42 4.34 -28.62
C ARG A 161 18.26 5.08 -29.28
N LEU A 162 17.44 4.37 -30.06
CA LEU A 162 16.19 4.96 -30.60
C LEU A 162 15.12 5.05 -29.53
N ILE A 163 15.03 4.05 -28.64
CA ILE A 163 14.09 4.04 -27.53
C ILE A 163 14.46 5.10 -26.49
N GLU A 164 15.73 5.17 -26.12
CA GLU A 164 16.27 6.12 -25.13
C GLU A 164 17.51 6.84 -25.71
N PRO A 165 17.31 8.02 -26.32
CA PRO A 165 18.41 8.76 -26.96
C PRO A 165 19.51 9.21 -26.00
N SER A 166 19.21 9.32 -24.70
CA SER A 166 20.16 9.73 -23.66
C SER A 166 21.04 8.59 -23.15
N VAL A 167 20.82 7.35 -23.61
CA VAL A 167 21.64 6.22 -23.19
C VAL A 167 23.09 6.41 -23.64
N ASN A 168 24.03 5.86 -22.87
CA ASN A 168 25.46 5.91 -23.22
C ASN A 168 25.68 5.39 -24.67
N PRO A 169 26.24 6.17 -25.58
CA PRO A 169 26.42 5.76 -26.97
C PRO A 169 27.36 4.56 -27.16
N ALA A 170 28.18 4.23 -26.15
CA ALA A 170 29.13 3.12 -26.18
C ALA A 170 28.52 1.77 -25.78
N ILE A 171 27.20 1.65 -25.59
CA ILE A 171 26.55 0.38 -25.27
C ILE A 171 26.85 -0.68 -26.33
N ILE A 172 27.13 -1.91 -25.86
CA ILE A 172 27.45 -3.09 -26.69
C ILE A 172 26.34 -4.16 -26.66
N GLY A 173 25.39 -4.03 -25.72
CA GLY A 173 24.24 -4.92 -25.60
C GLY A 173 23.10 -4.22 -24.88
N ALA A 174 21.87 -4.68 -25.14
CA ALA A 174 20.68 -4.19 -24.45
C ALA A 174 19.62 -5.29 -24.32
N VAL A 175 18.91 -5.27 -23.19
CA VAL A 175 17.74 -6.13 -22.94
C VAL A 175 16.58 -5.26 -22.51
N LYS A 176 15.48 -5.35 -23.24
CA LYS A 176 14.22 -4.69 -22.90
C LYS A 176 13.40 -5.57 -21.96
N VAL A 177 12.83 -4.98 -20.93
CA VAL A 177 12.00 -5.66 -19.93
C VAL A 177 10.68 -4.90 -19.71
N PRO A 178 9.63 -5.56 -19.19
CA PRO A 178 8.33 -4.94 -18.97
C PRO A 178 8.29 -4.13 -17.66
N ASP A 179 9.23 -3.21 -17.49
CA ASP A 179 9.13 -2.19 -16.45
C ASP A 179 8.14 -1.09 -16.86
N GLY A 180 7.78 -0.22 -15.95
CA GLY A 180 6.90 0.91 -16.21
C GLY A 180 7.16 2.02 -15.20
N SER A 181 6.67 3.22 -15.49
CA SER A 181 6.63 4.30 -14.51
C SER A 181 5.29 4.26 -13.76
N ILE A 182 5.31 4.57 -12.47
CA ILE A 182 4.11 4.66 -11.65
C ILE A 182 4.10 5.98 -10.88
N ASP A 183 2.95 6.64 -10.84
CA ASP A 183 2.72 7.77 -9.95
C ASP A 183 2.29 7.25 -8.57
N PRO A 184 3.18 7.25 -7.56
CA PRO A 184 2.89 6.68 -6.24
C PRO A 184 1.87 7.52 -5.46
N PHE A 185 1.79 8.84 -5.71
CA PHE A 185 0.81 9.71 -5.08
C PHE A 185 -0.59 9.41 -5.61
N ARG A 186 -0.71 9.32 -6.93
CA ARG A 186 -1.98 8.99 -7.59
C ARG A 186 -2.48 7.60 -7.20
N LEU A 187 -1.57 6.61 -7.16
CA LEU A 187 -1.91 5.25 -6.71
C LEU A 187 -2.42 5.24 -5.27
N THR A 188 -1.70 5.91 -4.36
CA THR A 188 -2.09 5.98 -2.94
C THR A 188 -3.45 6.66 -2.80
N LEU A 189 -3.64 7.82 -3.46
CA LEU A 189 -4.89 8.56 -3.39
C LEU A 189 -6.08 7.79 -3.98
N ALA A 190 -5.89 7.08 -5.10
CA ALA A 190 -6.91 6.25 -5.72
C ALA A 190 -7.39 5.14 -4.75
N ASN A 191 -6.46 4.45 -4.07
CA ASN A 191 -6.80 3.45 -3.06
C ASN A 191 -7.56 4.06 -1.87
N VAL A 192 -7.16 5.25 -1.39
CA VAL A 192 -7.85 5.95 -0.30
C VAL A 192 -9.26 6.37 -0.71
N ILE A 193 -9.44 6.92 -1.90
CA ILE A 193 -10.75 7.33 -2.42
C ILE A 193 -11.68 6.13 -2.51
N ASP A 194 -11.21 5.02 -3.06
CA ASP A 194 -12.00 3.79 -3.19
C ASP A 194 -12.32 3.18 -1.82
N ALA A 195 -11.35 3.15 -0.89
CA ALA A 195 -11.60 2.73 0.50
C ALA A 195 -12.71 3.56 1.16
N LYS A 196 -12.67 4.89 1.00
CA LYS A 196 -13.71 5.80 1.52
C LYS A 196 -15.08 5.55 0.88
N ALA A 197 -15.13 5.30 -0.43
CA ALA A 197 -16.37 4.96 -1.13
C ALA A 197 -16.99 3.66 -0.59
N HIS A 198 -16.16 2.75 -0.02
CA HIS A 198 -16.59 1.51 0.62
C HIS A 198 -16.68 1.61 2.16
N GLY A 199 -16.76 2.85 2.70
CA GLY A 199 -17.07 3.09 4.12
C GLY A 199 -15.85 3.20 5.05
N ALA A 200 -14.63 3.19 4.56
CA ALA A 200 -13.46 3.44 5.40
C ALA A 200 -13.45 4.88 5.94
N LYS A 201 -13.17 5.06 7.22
CA LYS A 201 -12.84 6.36 7.80
C LYS A 201 -11.34 6.62 7.63
N VAL A 202 -10.99 7.86 7.30
CA VAL A 202 -9.61 8.26 7.02
C VAL A 202 -9.31 9.57 7.74
N LEU A 203 -8.25 9.56 8.53
CA LEU A 203 -7.77 10.70 9.30
C LEU A 203 -6.35 11.05 8.84
N VAL A 204 -6.18 12.21 8.21
CA VAL A 204 -4.87 12.82 7.90
C VAL A 204 -4.54 13.90 8.93
N TYR A 205 -3.27 14.17 9.13
CA TYR A 205 -2.75 15.03 10.20
C TYR A 205 -3.13 14.55 11.60
N HIS A 206 -3.26 13.23 11.73
CA HIS A 206 -3.54 12.55 12.99
C HIS A 206 -2.45 11.54 13.28
N GLU A 207 -1.81 11.67 14.43
CA GLU A 207 -0.71 10.79 14.85
C GLU A 207 -1.18 9.79 15.89
N VAL A 208 -0.90 8.51 15.67
CA VAL A 208 -1.08 7.50 16.70
C VAL A 208 0.05 7.65 17.71
N THR A 209 -0.27 8.08 18.93
CA THR A 209 0.68 8.35 20.01
C THR A 209 0.88 7.15 20.94
N ALA A 210 -0.15 6.31 21.08
CA ALA A 210 -0.10 5.13 21.94
C ALA A 210 -1.03 4.02 21.46
N LEU A 211 -0.69 2.78 21.81
CA LEU A 211 -1.58 1.63 21.73
C LEU A 211 -2.33 1.47 23.05
N ILE A 212 -3.65 1.30 23.00
CA ILE A 212 -4.47 0.98 24.15
C ILE A 212 -4.45 -0.53 24.32
N GLN A 213 -3.99 -1.00 25.49
CA GLN A 213 -3.88 -2.43 25.79
C GLN A 213 -4.76 -2.79 26.97
N GLU A 214 -5.47 -3.91 26.87
CA GLU A 214 -6.25 -4.51 27.92
C GLU A 214 -5.96 -6.01 27.96
N GLN A 215 -5.62 -6.54 29.14
CA GLN A 215 -5.31 -7.97 29.33
C GLN A 215 -4.27 -8.51 28.32
N GLY A 216 -3.24 -7.70 27.97
CA GLY A 216 -2.20 -8.08 27.02
C GLY A 216 -2.62 -8.06 25.54
N ARG A 217 -3.79 -7.51 25.22
CA ARG A 217 -4.30 -7.35 23.84
C ARG A 217 -4.41 -5.88 23.50
N VAL A 218 -4.09 -5.54 22.25
CA VAL A 218 -4.33 -4.20 21.72
C VAL A 218 -5.81 -4.06 21.40
N VAL A 219 -6.48 -3.11 22.04
CA VAL A 219 -7.91 -2.86 21.88
C VAL A 219 -8.22 -1.53 21.21
N GLY A 220 -7.20 -0.70 20.96
CA GLY A 220 -7.38 0.58 20.29
C GLY A 220 -6.10 1.39 20.21
N VAL A 221 -6.25 2.63 19.79
CA VAL A 221 -5.16 3.61 19.68
C VAL A 221 -5.56 4.96 20.28
N THR A 222 -4.58 5.68 20.81
CA THR A 222 -4.70 7.11 21.13
C THR A 222 -4.18 7.91 19.94
N VAL A 223 -4.93 8.91 19.50
CA VAL A 223 -4.64 9.69 18.29
C VAL A 223 -4.57 11.17 18.64
N LEU A 224 -3.48 11.83 18.30
CA LEU A 224 -3.29 13.27 18.41
C LEU A 224 -3.67 13.94 17.07
N ASN A 225 -4.60 14.87 17.13
CA ASN A 225 -4.95 15.72 15.98
C ASN A 225 -3.99 16.92 15.91
N HIS A 226 -3.10 16.94 14.92
CA HIS A 226 -2.11 18.01 14.76
C HIS A 226 -2.71 19.39 14.40
N LYS A 227 -3.93 19.42 13.84
CA LYS A 227 -4.61 20.69 13.51
C LYS A 227 -5.22 21.37 14.74
N THR A 228 -5.82 20.57 15.63
CA THR A 228 -6.49 21.07 16.85
C THR A 228 -5.66 20.90 18.12
N ARG A 229 -4.61 20.06 18.06
CA ARG A 229 -3.81 19.60 19.20
C ARG A 229 -4.63 18.86 20.26
N SER A 230 -5.77 18.30 19.88
CA SER A 230 -6.60 17.47 20.75
C SER A 230 -6.22 16.00 20.64
N GLU A 231 -6.24 15.30 21.77
CA GLU A 231 -6.11 13.84 21.80
C GLU A 231 -7.49 13.18 21.75
N GLU A 232 -7.62 12.14 20.95
CA GLU A 232 -8.82 11.35 20.83
C GLU A 232 -8.48 9.85 21.02
N ARG A 233 -9.34 9.13 21.74
CA ARG A 233 -9.24 7.68 21.87
C ARG A 233 -10.12 7.01 20.82
N ARG A 234 -9.54 6.11 20.04
CA ARG A 234 -10.23 5.29 19.05
C ARG A 234 -10.14 3.83 19.48
N VAL A 235 -11.26 3.19 19.65
CA VAL A 235 -11.37 1.85 20.24
C VAL A 235 -11.73 0.85 19.14
N GLY A 236 -11.00 -0.28 19.09
CA GLY A 236 -11.43 -1.48 18.39
C GLY A 236 -12.48 -2.20 19.23
N LYS A 237 -13.46 -2.84 18.60
CA LYS A 237 -14.54 -3.55 19.30
C LYS A 237 -14.00 -4.72 20.10
N GLU A 238 -14.24 -4.73 21.40
CA GLU A 238 -13.88 -5.87 22.26
C GLU A 238 -14.62 -7.14 21.89
N CYS A 239 -13.87 -8.23 21.75
CA CYS A 239 -14.43 -9.56 21.73
C CYS A 239 -14.61 -10.04 23.18
N ARG A 240 -15.78 -9.87 23.77
CA ARG A 240 -16.13 -10.62 24.98
C ARG A 240 -16.47 -12.04 24.56
N SER A 241 -15.50 -12.95 24.71
CA SER A 241 -15.81 -14.37 24.79
C SER A 241 -16.44 -14.64 26.14
N ARG A 242 -17.68 -15.06 26.17
CA ARG A 242 -18.24 -15.88 27.26
C ARG A 242 -17.93 -17.34 26.96
#